data_c38a1e6fc76e97dca4c82630cb6bd756
#
_entry.id   c38a1e6fc76e97dca4c82630cb6bd756
#
_cell.length_a   1.000
_cell.length_b   1.000
_cell.length_c   1.000
_cell.angle_alpha   90.00
_cell.angle_beta   90.00
_cell.angle_gamma   90.00
#
_symmetry.space_group_name_H-M   'P 1'
#
loop_
_entity.id
_entity.type
_entity.pdbx_description
1 polymer ?
#
loop_
_entity_poly.entity_id
_entity_poly.type
_entity_poly.pdbx_seq_one_letter_code
_entity_poly.pdbx_strand_id
1 'polypeptide(L)'
;MLIFLRMEKFLKEIKIGIIGAGGIACSVHIPNYQKIENVHVIAVADIKPEVAENAANRFNISNVFTAWEDLLEIDEIEAVSVCTPNAFHAEPSIAAMKANCHVLCEKPMAVNVTEAQAMTDAAKEHQRILQIGLASRFSPGSLYLKNLIDGGRLGQIYYGRAMAMRRRGIPSWGGFTRKDVSGGGTLFDIGVHAIDHVIWLMGAPKPISVFGSAMTKFGDRHDVINPDWGVWDVDNFDVDDFAIGSVRFENGAMLTIETSWASNIENVGGSYILGTDGGVHVVGDTVFEQRNGKLANTLIELPSGPGGHETEVRYFIDAIRNGLPSPVDPEEVLNVQKIMNAVYQSTETGKSVDIS
;
A
#
# COMPACT_ATOMS: atom_id res chain seq x y z
N MET A 1 25.61 43.52 -16.19
CA MET A 1 24.66 43.46 -15.06
C MET A 1 23.41 42.75 -15.60
N LEU A 2 23.44 41.41 -15.61
CA LEU A 2 22.32 40.56 -16.05
C LEU A 2 21.39 40.38 -14.85
N ILE A 3 20.22 40.99 -14.97
CA ILE A 3 19.11 40.79 -14.03
C ILE A 3 18.56 39.38 -14.29
N PHE A 4 18.91 38.40 -13.45
CA PHE A 4 18.19 37.12 -13.35
C PHE A 4 16.81 37.40 -12.75
N LEU A 5 15.83 37.63 -13.60
CA LEU A 5 14.43 37.50 -13.24
C LEU A 5 14.19 36.04 -12.87
N ARG A 6 14.20 35.75 -11.57
CA ARG A 6 13.67 34.51 -10.99
C ARG A 6 12.16 34.55 -11.27
N MET A 7 11.74 33.95 -12.39
CA MET A 7 10.32 33.62 -12.57
C MET A 7 9.95 32.67 -11.41
N GLU A 8 9.31 33.20 -10.39
CA GLU A 8 8.60 32.39 -9.43
C GLU A 8 7.56 31.60 -10.25
N LYS A 9 7.83 30.32 -10.45
CA LYS A 9 6.87 29.40 -11.06
C LYS A 9 5.74 29.32 -10.05
N PHE A 10 4.65 30.06 -10.23
CA PHE A 10 3.45 29.91 -9.42
C PHE A 10 3.06 28.44 -9.46
N LEU A 11 3.18 27.75 -8.32
CA LEU A 11 2.77 26.36 -8.22
C LEU A 11 1.27 26.30 -8.43
N LYS A 12 0.81 25.44 -9.35
CA LYS A 12 -0.61 25.20 -9.59
C LYS A 12 -1.29 24.83 -8.27
N GLU A 13 -2.36 25.54 -7.94
CA GLU A 13 -3.25 25.18 -6.84
C GLU A 13 -3.92 23.84 -7.15
N ILE A 14 -4.03 22.95 -6.15
CA ILE A 14 -4.73 21.67 -6.25
C ILE A 14 -5.72 21.55 -5.10
N LYS A 15 -6.98 21.28 -5.43
CA LYS A 15 -8.07 21.10 -4.48
C LYS A 15 -8.40 19.61 -4.34
N ILE A 16 -8.46 19.15 -3.10
CA ILE A 16 -8.57 17.74 -2.71
C ILE A 16 -9.90 17.49 -2.01
N GLY A 17 -10.56 16.38 -2.38
CA GLY A 17 -11.65 15.79 -1.63
C GLY A 17 -11.18 14.55 -0.84
N ILE A 18 -11.78 14.31 0.31
CA ILE A 18 -11.52 13.14 1.15
C ILE A 18 -12.78 12.29 1.22
N ILE A 19 -12.68 11.04 0.81
CA ILE A 19 -13.76 10.04 0.87
C ILE A 19 -13.42 9.01 1.93
N GLY A 20 -14.18 9.00 3.05
CA GLY A 20 -13.84 8.31 4.28
C GLY A 20 -12.98 9.16 5.22
N ALA A 21 -13.59 9.69 6.29
CA ALA A 21 -12.97 10.61 7.24
C ALA A 21 -12.43 9.91 8.50
N GLY A 22 -12.12 8.63 8.40
CA GLY A 22 -11.62 7.79 9.49
C GLY A 22 -10.20 8.11 9.95
N GLY A 23 -9.62 7.17 10.73
CA GLY A 23 -8.31 7.32 11.36
C GLY A 23 -7.20 7.65 10.38
N ILE A 24 -7.09 6.94 9.26
CA ILE A 24 -6.00 7.14 8.28
C ILE A 24 -6.12 8.49 7.57
N ALA A 25 -7.33 8.92 7.22
CA ALA A 25 -7.57 10.23 6.64
C ALA A 25 -7.10 11.35 7.58
N CYS A 26 -7.50 11.28 8.86
CA CYS A 26 -7.23 12.29 9.87
C CYS A 26 -5.81 12.28 10.45
N SER A 27 -5.09 11.16 10.39
CA SER A 27 -3.73 11.04 10.92
C SER A 27 -2.64 11.11 9.84
N VAL A 28 -2.98 10.83 8.59
CA VAL A 28 -2.01 10.74 7.49
C VAL A 28 -2.37 11.66 6.33
N HIS A 29 -3.48 11.42 5.64
CA HIS A 29 -3.75 12.10 4.36
C HIS A 29 -3.92 13.61 4.53
N ILE A 30 -4.90 14.04 5.32
CA ILE A 30 -5.19 15.47 5.50
C ILE A 30 -3.98 16.25 6.04
N PRO A 31 -3.29 15.81 7.13
CA PRO A 31 -2.12 16.52 7.62
C PRO A 31 -0.96 16.61 6.63
N ASN A 32 -0.77 15.60 5.76
CA ASN A 32 0.30 15.63 4.78
C ASN A 32 -0.06 16.52 3.57
N TYR A 33 -1.31 16.57 3.12
CA TYR A 33 -1.75 17.55 2.13
C TYR A 33 -1.57 19.00 2.62
N GLN A 34 -1.93 19.28 3.88
CA GLN A 34 -1.79 20.62 4.47
C GLN A 34 -0.35 21.12 4.61
N LYS A 35 0.65 20.23 4.53
CA LYS A 35 2.08 20.60 4.49
C LYS A 35 2.57 21.03 3.12
N ILE A 36 1.79 20.82 2.06
CA ILE A 36 2.21 21.09 0.69
C ILE A 36 1.66 22.44 0.26
N GLU A 37 2.55 23.31 -0.20
CA GLU A 37 2.17 24.64 -0.68
C GLU A 37 1.16 24.56 -1.84
N ASN A 38 0.13 25.41 -1.80
CA ASN A 38 -0.96 25.47 -2.78
C ASN A 38 -1.70 24.12 -2.98
N VAL A 39 -1.87 23.36 -1.89
CA VAL A 39 -2.74 22.18 -1.83
C VAL A 39 -3.77 22.37 -0.72
N HIS A 40 -5.04 22.25 -1.06
CA HIS A 40 -6.14 22.53 -0.14
C HIS A 40 -7.12 21.36 -0.10
N VAL A 41 -7.34 20.81 1.08
CA VAL A 41 -8.45 19.88 1.32
C VAL A 41 -9.70 20.71 1.51
N ILE A 42 -10.62 20.67 0.53
CA ILE A 42 -11.80 21.55 0.52
C ILE A 42 -13.11 20.83 0.82
N ALA A 43 -13.11 19.50 0.77
CA ALA A 43 -14.30 18.68 0.99
C ALA A 43 -13.96 17.37 1.70
N VAL A 44 -14.92 16.90 2.51
CA VAL A 44 -14.85 15.60 3.19
C VAL A 44 -16.22 14.92 3.15
N ALA A 45 -16.22 13.61 2.87
CA ALA A 45 -17.43 12.76 2.92
C ALA A 45 -17.21 11.54 3.81
N ASP A 46 -18.17 11.23 4.69
CA ASP A 46 -18.23 9.99 5.46
C ASP A 46 -19.68 9.63 5.73
N ILE A 47 -20.03 8.34 5.60
CA ILE A 47 -21.41 7.84 5.85
C ILE A 47 -21.90 8.12 7.27
N LYS A 48 -20.98 8.38 8.20
CA LYS A 48 -21.27 8.82 9.58
C LYS A 48 -21.10 10.33 9.67
N PRO A 49 -22.23 11.10 9.76
CA PRO A 49 -22.15 12.57 9.78
C PRO A 49 -21.18 13.11 10.83
N GLU A 50 -21.21 12.55 12.03
CA GLU A 50 -20.34 12.97 13.13
C GLU A 50 -18.84 12.78 12.86
N VAL A 51 -18.48 11.78 12.04
CA VAL A 51 -17.07 11.54 11.64
C VAL A 51 -16.63 12.59 10.63
N ALA A 52 -17.48 12.88 9.64
CA ALA A 52 -17.21 13.92 8.65
C ALA A 52 -17.11 15.32 9.30
N GLU A 53 -18.06 15.67 10.16
CA GLU A 53 -18.09 16.94 10.89
C GLU A 53 -16.87 17.12 11.80
N ASN A 54 -16.47 16.07 12.53
CA ASN A 54 -15.27 16.09 13.38
C ASN A 54 -13.99 16.34 12.58
N ALA A 55 -13.86 15.68 11.42
CA ALA A 55 -12.73 15.91 10.52
C ALA A 55 -12.74 17.33 9.96
N ALA A 56 -13.89 17.80 9.49
CA ALA A 56 -14.05 19.16 8.96
C ALA A 56 -13.69 20.24 10.00
N ASN A 57 -14.19 20.11 11.21
CA ASN A 57 -13.89 21.04 12.30
C ASN A 57 -12.40 21.01 12.68
N ARG A 58 -11.80 19.83 12.76
CA ARG A 58 -10.39 19.66 13.13
C ARG A 58 -9.43 20.27 12.11
N PHE A 59 -9.75 20.18 10.84
CA PHE A 59 -8.87 20.56 9.74
C PHE A 59 -9.33 21.79 8.97
N ASN A 60 -10.41 22.42 9.42
CA ASN A 60 -11.01 23.62 8.82
C ASN A 60 -11.43 23.40 7.35
N ILE A 61 -12.14 22.29 7.09
CA ILE A 61 -12.66 21.92 5.77
C ILE A 61 -14.08 22.48 5.62
N SER A 62 -14.38 23.16 4.51
CA SER A 62 -15.62 23.92 4.37
C SER A 62 -16.82 23.08 3.95
N ASN A 63 -16.60 22.04 3.12
CA ASN A 63 -17.67 21.25 2.54
C ASN A 63 -17.73 19.87 3.21
N VAL A 64 -18.88 19.50 3.75
CA VAL A 64 -19.10 18.26 4.50
C VAL A 64 -20.27 17.51 3.90
N PHE A 65 -20.06 16.24 3.59
CA PHE A 65 -21.07 15.39 2.95
C PHE A 65 -21.22 14.06 3.68
N THR A 66 -22.38 13.43 3.53
CA THR A 66 -22.61 12.05 3.98
C THR A 66 -22.56 11.03 2.85
N ALA A 67 -22.65 11.49 1.61
CA ALA A 67 -22.48 10.71 0.40
C ALA A 67 -21.29 11.23 -0.39
N TRP A 68 -20.42 10.33 -0.85
CA TRP A 68 -19.23 10.72 -1.63
C TRP A 68 -19.59 11.20 -3.04
N GLU A 69 -20.76 10.81 -3.54
CA GLU A 69 -21.33 11.26 -4.81
C GLU A 69 -21.48 12.78 -4.81
N ASP A 70 -22.04 13.34 -3.74
CA ASP A 70 -22.24 14.80 -3.61
C ASP A 70 -20.88 15.56 -3.56
N LEU A 71 -19.84 14.94 -3.01
CA LEU A 71 -18.50 15.51 -3.02
C LEU A 71 -17.95 15.60 -4.44
N LEU A 72 -18.21 14.60 -5.28
CA LEU A 72 -17.74 14.57 -6.66
C LEU A 72 -18.46 15.57 -7.59
N GLU A 73 -19.60 16.15 -7.17
CA GLU A 73 -20.27 17.23 -7.90
C GLU A 73 -19.56 18.60 -7.78
N ILE A 74 -18.49 18.68 -6.98
CA ILE A 74 -17.70 19.92 -6.85
C ILE A 74 -16.68 19.98 -7.98
N ASP A 75 -16.95 20.77 -9.02
CA ASP A 75 -16.10 20.94 -10.21
C ASP A 75 -14.64 21.34 -9.92
N GLU A 76 -14.42 21.99 -8.75
CA GLU A 76 -13.08 22.47 -8.38
C GLU A 76 -12.15 21.38 -7.84
N ILE A 77 -12.66 20.18 -7.50
CA ILE A 77 -11.87 19.07 -6.98
C ILE A 77 -11.10 18.41 -8.12
N GLU A 78 -9.77 18.45 -8.04
CA GLU A 78 -8.88 17.85 -9.03
C GLU A 78 -8.41 16.44 -8.64
N ALA A 79 -8.44 16.13 -7.34
CA ALA A 79 -8.06 14.81 -6.86
C ALA A 79 -8.82 14.44 -5.57
N VAL A 80 -8.94 13.15 -5.33
CA VAL A 80 -9.53 12.61 -4.10
C VAL A 80 -8.60 11.62 -3.42
N SER A 81 -8.66 11.56 -2.08
CA SER A 81 -8.17 10.42 -1.32
C SER A 81 -9.32 9.54 -0.91
N VAL A 82 -9.26 8.25 -1.26
CA VAL A 82 -10.20 7.23 -0.84
C VAL A 82 -9.63 6.50 0.36
N CYS A 83 -10.21 6.76 1.54
CA CYS A 83 -9.77 6.29 2.85
C CYS A 83 -10.85 5.45 3.55
N THR A 84 -11.72 4.85 2.77
CA THR A 84 -12.81 3.96 3.22
C THR A 84 -12.27 2.60 3.65
N PRO A 85 -13.09 1.71 4.25
CA PRO A 85 -12.72 0.30 4.39
C PRO A 85 -12.58 -0.39 3.03
N ASN A 86 -11.75 -1.43 2.98
CA ASN A 86 -11.27 -2.09 1.75
C ASN A 86 -12.38 -2.41 0.72
N ALA A 87 -13.54 -2.92 1.18
CA ALA A 87 -14.67 -3.27 0.30
C ALA A 87 -15.28 -2.06 -0.42
N PHE A 88 -14.95 -0.85 0.01
CA PHE A 88 -15.49 0.39 -0.53
C PHE A 88 -14.43 1.25 -1.21
N HIS A 89 -13.32 0.65 -1.68
CA HIS A 89 -12.27 1.34 -2.41
C HIS A 89 -12.62 1.54 -3.89
N ALA A 90 -13.15 0.50 -4.54
CA ALA A 90 -13.27 0.45 -5.99
C ALA A 90 -14.31 1.44 -6.52
N GLU A 91 -15.52 1.41 -6.00
CA GLU A 91 -16.64 2.21 -6.53
C GLU A 91 -16.34 3.72 -6.51
N PRO A 92 -15.99 4.35 -5.37
CA PRO A 92 -15.69 5.79 -5.35
C PRO A 92 -14.43 6.13 -6.13
N SER A 93 -13.43 5.26 -6.20
CA SER A 93 -12.23 5.49 -7.02
C SER A 93 -12.55 5.54 -8.51
N ILE A 94 -13.36 4.60 -9.00
CA ILE A 94 -13.81 4.56 -10.40
C ILE A 94 -14.68 5.78 -10.71
N ALA A 95 -15.63 6.12 -9.82
CA ALA A 95 -16.50 7.27 -10.00
C ALA A 95 -15.69 8.58 -10.03
N ALA A 96 -14.71 8.74 -9.14
CA ALA A 96 -13.85 9.92 -9.12
C ALA A 96 -13.05 10.07 -10.42
N MET A 97 -12.49 8.99 -10.97
CA MET A 97 -11.79 9.05 -12.26
C MET A 97 -12.71 9.41 -13.41
N LYS A 98 -13.97 8.92 -13.41
CA LYS A 98 -15.01 9.32 -14.36
C LYS A 98 -15.39 10.79 -14.23
N ALA A 99 -15.37 11.33 -13.01
CA ALA A 99 -15.54 12.76 -12.73
C ALA A 99 -14.28 13.60 -12.97
N ASN A 100 -13.29 13.06 -13.70
CA ASN A 100 -12.02 13.71 -14.02
C ASN A 100 -11.09 14.00 -12.83
N CYS A 101 -11.26 13.37 -11.67
CA CYS A 101 -10.36 13.47 -10.53
C CYS A 101 -9.24 12.44 -10.59
N HIS A 102 -8.04 12.82 -10.14
CA HIS A 102 -6.98 11.90 -9.81
C HIS A 102 -7.29 11.22 -8.46
N VAL A 103 -6.79 10.00 -8.24
CA VAL A 103 -7.14 9.20 -7.05
C VAL A 103 -5.89 8.71 -6.32
N LEU A 104 -5.81 8.99 -5.02
CA LEU A 104 -4.96 8.28 -4.07
C LEU A 104 -5.88 7.39 -3.22
N CYS A 105 -5.84 6.09 -3.45
CA CYS A 105 -6.66 5.11 -2.73
C CYS A 105 -5.83 4.35 -1.71
N GLU A 106 -6.35 4.15 -0.50
CA GLU A 106 -5.70 3.32 0.51
C GLU A 106 -5.54 1.86 0.06
N LYS A 107 -4.59 1.19 0.71
CA LYS A 107 -4.34 -0.24 0.49
C LYS A 107 -5.33 -1.13 1.29
N PRO A 108 -5.58 -2.37 0.83
CA PRO A 108 -5.23 -2.93 -0.48
C PRO A 108 -6.04 -2.26 -1.58
N MET A 109 -5.61 -2.42 -2.84
CA MET A 109 -6.29 -1.78 -3.99
C MET A 109 -7.79 -2.08 -4.02
N ALA A 110 -8.16 -3.35 -3.82
CA ALA A 110 -9.55 -3.82 -3.76
C ALA A 110 -9.64 -5.13 -2.96
N VAL A 111 -10.85 -5.65 -2.77
CA VAL A 111 -11.06 -6.94 -2.10
C VAL A 111 -10.99 -8.14 -3.05
N ASN A 112 -10.96 -7.91 -4.36
CA ASN A 112 -10.82 -8.96 -5.38
C ASN A 112 -10.18 -8.44 -6.67
N VAL A 113 -9.76 -9.37 -7.54
CA VAL A 113 -9.09 -9.06 -8.81
C VAL A 113 -10.00 -8.32 -9.78
N THR A 114 -11.30 -8.62 -9.81
CA THR A 114 -12.26 -7.99 -10.73
C THR A 114 -12.38 -6.48 -10.47
N GLU A 115 -12.50 -6.10 -9.20
CA GLU A 115 -12.54 -4.69 -8.80
C GLU A 115 -11.21 -3.98 -9.07
N ALA A 116 -10.08 -4.61 -8.71
CA ALA A 116 -8.76 -4.06 -8.96
C ALA A 116 -8.49 -3.83 -10.45
N GLN A 117 -8.93 -4.78 -11.31
CA GLN A 117 -8.86 -4.63 -12.77
C GLN A 117 -9.73 -3.45 -13.23
N ALA A 118 -10.97 -3.35 -12.75
CA ALA A 118 -11.86 -2.26 -13.11
C ALA A 118 -11.32 -0.88 -12.71
N MET A 119 -10.65 -0.77 -11.55
CA MET A 119 -9.96 0.47 -11.15
C MET A 119 -8.80 0.81 -12.10
N THR A 120 -7.99 -0.21 -12.47
CA THR A 120 -6.87 -0.04 -13.40
C THR A 120 -7.35 0.39 -14.79
N ASP A 121 -8.43 -0.22 -15.28
CA ASP A 121 -9.02 0.10 -16.57
C ASP A 121 -9.62 1.51 -16.58
N ALA A 122 -10.31 1.92 -15.51
CA ALA A 122 -10.83 3.27 -15.37
C ALA A 122 -9.72 4.33 -15.35
N ALA A 123 -8.60 4.06 -14.70
CA ALA A 123 -7.43 4.96 -14.71
C ALA A 123 -6.89 5.20 -16.12
N LYS A 124 -6.81 4.14 -16.93
CA LYS A 124 -6.38 4.21 -18.34
C LYS A 124 -7.41 4.92 -19.22
N GLU A 125 -8.69 4.52 -19.11
CA GLU A 125 -9.78 5.06 -19.91
C GLU A 125 -9.94 6.57 -19.73
N HIS A 126 -9.91 7.03 -18.46
CA HIS A 126 -10.09 8.44 -18.12
C HIS A 126 -8.77 9.23 -18.05
N GLN A 127 -7.62 8.57 -18.29
CA GLN A 127 -6.30 9.20 -18.23
C GLN A 127 -6.07 9.95 -16.91
N ARG A 128 -6.47 9.30 -15.80
CA ARG A 128 -6.27 9.81 -14.45
C ARG A 128 -5.23 9.02 -13.72
N ILE A 129 -4.52 9.69 -12.83
CA ILE A 129 -3.60 9.01 -11.92
C ILE A 129 -4.45 8.21 -10.92
N LEU A 130 -4.21 6.91 -10.84
CA LEU A 130 -4.58 6.07 -9.73
C LEU A 130 -3.30 5.68 -9.02
N GLN A 131 -3.14 6.12 -7.78
CA GLN A 131 -2.06 5.72 -6.89
C GLN A 131 -2.64 4.95 -5.72
N ILE A 132 -2.05 3.82 -5.38
CA ILE A 132 -2.44 3.05 -4.18
C ILE A 132 -1.50 3.40 -3.04
N GLY A 133 -2.03 3.54 -1.83
CA GLY A 133 -1.36 3.94 -0.60
C GLY A 133 -0.35 2.91 -0.10
N LEU A 134 0.77 2.75 -0.80
CA LEU A 134 1.85 1.81 -0.52
C LEU A 134 3.09 2.55 0.01
N ALA A 135 2.90 3.24 1.13
CA ALA A 135 3.86 4.18 1.73
C ALA A 135 5.25 3.58 1.99
N SER A 136 5.36 2.25 2.11
CA SER A 136 6.66 1.57 2.28
C SER A 136 7.62 1.83 1.12
N ARG A 137 7.14 2.01 -0.11
CA ARG A 137 7.96 2.33 -1.29
C ARG A 137 8.66 3.70 -1.16
N PHE A 138 8.07 4.63 -0.39
CA PHE A 138 8.46 6.04 -0.34
C PHE A 138 9.33 6.43 0.86
N SER A 139 9.68 5.48 1.72
CA SER A 139 10.64 5.77 2.78
C SER A 139 12.02 6.09 2.19
N PRO A 140 12.81 6.99 2.78
CA PRO A 140 14.13 7.33 2.27
C PRO A 140 15.03 6.11 2.09
N GLY A 141 14.98 5.16 3.03
CA GLY A 141 15.72 3.90 2.96
C GLY A 141 15.26 3.02 1.79
N SER A 142 13.95 2.91 1.55
CA SER A 142 13.39 2.12 0.43
C SER A 142 13.79 2.70 -0.93
N LEU A 143 13.69 4.02 -1.10
CA LEU A 143 14.12 4.71 -2.32
C LEU A 143 15.63 4.53 -2.57
N TYR A 144 16.43 4.58 -1.52
CA TYR A 144 17.86 4.32 -1.64
C TYR A 144 18.14 2.86 -2.05
N LEU A 145 17.51 1.89 -1.39
CA LEU A 145 17.65 0.47 -1.74
C LEU A 145 17.19 0.20 -3.18
N LYS A 146 16.09 0.81 -3.62
CA LYS A 146 15.62 0.67 -5.01
C LYS A 146 16.67 1.16 -6.00
N ASN A 147 17.23 2.34 -5.78
CA ASN A 147 18.31 2.88 -6.63
C ASN A 147 19.56 1.98 -6.63
N LEU A 148 19.93 1.42 -5.47
CA LEU A 148 21.06 0.50 -5.34
C LEU A 148 20.82 -0.79 -6.15
N ILE A 149 19.63 -1.36 -6.07
CA ILE A 149 19.24 -2.58 -6.77
C ILE A 149 19.15 -2.33 -8.28
N ASP A 150 18.46 -1.26 -8.69
CA ASP A 150 18.34 -0.86 -10.11
C ASP A 150 19.70 -0.52 -10.74
N GLY A 151 20.64 -0.01 -9.93
CA GLY A 151 22.05 0.19 -10.33
C GLY A 151 22.84 -1.12 -10.49
N GLY A 152 22.21 -2.29 -10.34
CA GLY A 152 22.83 -3.60 -10.54
C GLY A 152 23.70 -4.10 -9.40
N ARG A 153 23.67 -3.46 -8.22
CA ARG A 153 24.55 -3.81 -7.09
C ARG A 153 24.40 -5.25 -6.61
N LEU A 154 23.21 -5.84 -6.75
CA LEU A 154 22.92 -7.21 -6.32
C LEU A 154 23.05 -8.24 -7.46
N GLY A 155 23.34 -7.81 -8.70
CA GLY A 155 23.33 -8.66 -9.87
C GLY A 155 21.91 -9.09 -10.26
N GLN A 156 21.74 -10.29 -10.80
CA GLN A 156 20.42 -10.83 -11.15
C GLN A 156 19.68 -11.24 -9.88
N ILE A 157 18.51 -10.62 -9.65
CA ILE A 157 17.64 -10.98 -8.52
C ILE A 157 16.95 -12.32 -8.84
N TYR A 158 17.09 -13.29 -7.94
CA TYR A 158 16.52 -14.62 -8.11
C TYR A 158 15.55 -15.01 -6.98
N TYR A 159 15.59 -14.32 -5.83
CA TYR A 159 14.73 -14.64 -4.70
C TYR A 159 14.40 -13.40 -3.85
N GLY A 160 13.14 -13.36 -3.38
CA GLY A 160 12.65 -12.46 -2.35
C GLY A 160 11.91 -13.20 -1.24
N ARG A 161 11.95 -12.65 -0.02
CA ARG A 161 11.09 -13.05 1.08
C ARG A 161 10.30 -11.85 1.56
N ALA A 162 8.99 -11.91 1.47
CA ALA A 162 8.06 -10.93 2.02
C ALA A 162 7.53 -11.43 3.36
N MET A 163 7.89 -10.76 4.45
CA MET A 163 7.55 -11.21 5.79
C MET A 163 6.93 -10.09 6.61
N ALA A 164 5.71 -10.34 7.12
CA ALA A 164 4.98 -9.48 8.04
C ALA A 164 4.35 -10.34 9.13
N MET A 165 5.12 -10.65 10.18
CA MET A 165 4.69 -11.53 11.25
C MET A 165 4.71 -10.82 12.59
N ARG A 166 3.64 -10.98 13.37
CA ARG A 166 3.51 -10.47 14.74
C ARG A 166 3.35 -11.62 15.70
N ARG A 167 3.91 -11.48 16.92
CA ARG A 167 3.64 -12.41 17.99
C ARG A 167 2.20 -12.29 18.47
N ARG A 168 1.70 -11.07 18.60
CA ARG A 168 0.31 -10.66 18.86
C ARG A 168 0.05 -9.34 18.20
N GLY A 169 -1.13 -9.16 17.65
CA GLY A 169 -1.49 -7.94 16.93
C GLY A 169 -2.68 -8.11 16.00
N ILE A 170 -3.70 -8.87 16.48
CA ILE A 170 -5.00 -8.95 15.82
C ILE A 170 -5.69 -7.59 15.96
N PRO A 171 -6.08 -6.93 14.87
CA PRO A 171 -6.77 -5.64 14.95
C PRO A 171 -8.12 -5.76 15.67
N SER A 172 -8.40 -4.84 16.60
CA SER A 172 -9.68 -4.78 17.33
C SER A 172 -10.63 -3.69 16.79
N TRP A 173 -10.31 -3.10 15.65
CA TRP A 173 -11.05 -1.98 15.05
C TRP A 173 -11.18 -2.11 13.53
N GLY A 174 -11.99 -1.25 12.90
CA GLY A 174 -12.01 -1.02 11.44
C GLY A 174 -12.59 -2.15 10.58
N GLY A 175 -13.16 -3.19 11.17
CA GLY A 175 -13.71 -4.31 10.40
C GLY A 175 -12.65 -5.23 9.75
N PHE A 176 -11.37 -5.14 10.16
CA PHE A 176 -10.28 -5.97 9.62
C PHE A 176 -10.50 -7.48 9.80
N THR A 177 -11.23 -7.86 10.85
CA THR A 177 -11.55 -9.27 11.18
C THR A 177 -12.79 -9.81 10.46
N ARG A 178 -13.41 -8.99 9.60
CA ARG A 178 -14.62 -9.29 8.85
C ARG A 178 -14.34 -9.35 7.34
N LYS A 179 -14.55 -10.53 6.73
CA LYS A 179 -14.26 -10.76 5.31
C LYS A 179 -15.10 -9.90 4.36
N ASP A 180 -16.34 -9.63 4.72
CA ASP A 180 -17.25 -8.77 3.94
C ASP A 180 -16.78 -7.31 3.86
N VAL A 181 -15.95 -6.86 4.80
CA VAL A 181 -15.42 -5.50 4.88
C VAL A 181 -13.97 -5.42 4.41
N SER A 182 -13.14 -6.40 4.80
CA SER A 182 -11.70 -6.37 4.58
C SER A 182 -11.24 -7.16 3.34
N GLY A 183 -12.08 -8.10 2.84
CA GLY A 183 -11.72 -9.02 1.75
C GLY A 183 -10.85 -10.20 2.19
N GLY A 184 -10.10 -10.05 3.29
CA GLY A 184 -9.21 -11.05 3.86
C GLY A 184 -8.56 -10.55 5.14
N GLY A 185 -7.79 -11.40 5.78
CA GLY A 185 -7.17 -11.11 7.07
C GLY A 185 -5.75 -10.55 6.96
N THR A 186 -4.81 -11.25 7.60
CA THR A 186 -3.42 -10.78 7.70
C THR A 186 -2.74 -10.57 6.34
N LEU A 187 -3.12 -11.37 5.33
CA LEU A 187 -2.57 -11.25 3.98
C LEU A 187 -2.95 -9.91 3.33
N PHE A 188 -4.19 -9.45 3.50
CA PHE A 188 -4.71 -8.20 2.93
C PHE A 188 -4.35 -6.97 3.77
N ASP A 189 -4.19 -7.12 5.10
CA ASP A 189 -3.86 -5.99 5.97
C ASP A 189 -2.36 -5.66 5.99
N ILE A 190 -1.54 -6.56 6.56
CA ILE A 190 -0.10 -6.33 6.72
C ILE A 190 0.73 -7.01 5.62
N GLY A 191 0.21 -8.10 5.07
CA GLY A 191 0.86 -8.85 4.00
C GLY A 191 1.06 -8.03 2.74
N VAL A 192 0.05 -7.28 2.34
CA VAL A 192 0.09 -6.43 1.14
C VAL A 192 1.30 -5.48 1.15
N HIS A 193 1.63 -4.88 2.30
CA HIS A 193 2.78 -3.99 2.42
C HIS A 193 4.12 -4.70 2.18
N ALA A 194 4.29 -5.90 2.76
CA ALA A 194 5.53 -6.65 2.61
C ALA A 194 5.66 -7.25 1.21
N ILE A 195 4.57 -7.78 0.66
CA ILE A 195 4.53 -8.39 -0.69
C ILE A 195 4.84 -7.32 -1.73
N ASP A 196 4.12 -6.22 -1.70
CA ASP A 196 4.31 -5.10 -2.61
C ASP A 196 5.73 -4.56 -2.56
N HIS A 197 6.22 -4.25 -1.36
CA HIS A 197 7.53 -3.66 -1.15
C HIS A 197 8.66 -4.54 -1.71
N VAL A 198 8.60 -5.87 -1.45
CA VAL A 198 9.61 -6.80 -1.95
C VAL A 198 9.52 -6.95 -3.47
N ILE A 199 8.30 -7.11 -4.03
CA ILE A 199 8.11 -7.23 -5.49
C ILE A 199 8.61 -5.96 -6.20
N TRP A 200 8.27 -4.79 -5.70
CA TRP A 200 8.74 -3.52 -6.25
C TRP A 200 10.29 -3.41 -6.23
N LEU A 201 10.93 -3.77 -5.12
CA LEU A 201 12.39 -3.81 -5.02
C LEU A 201 13.02 -4.85 -5.97
N MET A 202 12.34 -5.97 -6.23
CA MET A 202 12.76 -6.98 -7.20
C MET A 202 12.64 -6.53 -8.67
N GLY A 203 12.13 -5.33 -8.94
CA GLY A 203 11.90 -4.79 -10.29
C GLY A 203 10.53 -5.16 -10.86
N ALA A 204 9.57 -5.46 -10.00
CA ALA A 204 8.17 -5.79 -10.33
C ALA A 204 8.01 -6.87 -11.42
N PRO A 205 8.67 -8.04 -11.30
CA PRO A 205 8.56 -9.10 -12.29
C PRO A 205 7.11 -9.62 -12.35
N LYS A 206 6.67 -10.03 -13.55
CA LYS A 206 5.32 -10.54 -13.76
C LYS A 206 5.16 -11.91 -13.08
N PRO A 207 4.18 -12.10 -12.18
CA PRO A 207 3.92 -13.38 -11.54
C PRO A 207 3.22 -14.32 -12.51
N ILE A 208 3.53 -15.63 -12.44
CA ILE A 208 2.95 -16.65 -13.31
C ILE A 208 2.22 -17.75 -12.55
N SER A 209 2.65 -18.10 -11.34
CA SER A 209 1.93 -19.08 -10.53
C SER A 209 2.15 -18.87 -9.04
N VAL A 210 1.15 -19.24 -8.25
CA VAL A 210 1.15 -19.13 -6.78
C VAL A 210 0.71 -20.44 -6.16
N PHE A 211 1.42 -20.87 -5.13
CA PHE A 211 0.98 -21.91 -4.20
C PHE A 211 1.02 -21.38 -2.79
N GLY A 212 -0.06 -21.57 -2.01
CA GLY A 212 -0.11 -21.03 -0.66
C GLY A 212 -1.25 -21.57 0.19
N SER A 213 -1.29 -21.11 1.43
CA SER A 213 -2.32 -21.45 2.40
C SER A 213 -2.56 -20.28 3.34
N ALA A 214 -3.84 -19.95 3.55
CA ALA A 214 -4.32 -19.00 4.54
C ALA A 214 -5.12 -19.76 5.60
N MET A 215 -4.94 -19.41 6.87
CA MET A 215 -5.48 -20.17 8.01
C MET A 215 -5.93 -19.23 9.13
N THR A 216 -6.93 -19.68 9.90
CA THR A 216 -7.29 -19.10 11.19
C THR A 216 -6.80 -20.05 12.30
N LYS A 217 -6.01 -19.55 13.24
CA LYS A 217 -5.42 -20.32 14.33
C LYS A 217 -5.60 -19.69 15.71
N PHE A 218 -5.83 -18.39 15.73
CA PHE A 218 -5.91 -17.60 16.95
C PHE A 218 -7.16 -16.69 16.97
N GLY A 219 -7.59 -16.18 15.83
CA GLY A 219 -8.62 -15.14 15.74
C GLY A 219 -10.01 -15.59 16.21
N ASP A 220 -10.33 -16.88 16.07
CA ASP A 220 -11.58 -17.53 16.48
C ASP A 220 -11.54 -18.11 17.90
N ARG A 221 -10.57 -17.68 18.74
CA ARG A 221 -10.34 -18.26 20.06
C ARG A 221 -10.45 -17.22 21.17
N HIS A 222 -11.27 -17.48 22.17
CA HIS A 222 -11.48 -16.62 23.36
C HIS A 222 -10.33 -16.65 24.37
N ASP A 223 -9.45 -17.66 24.33
CA ASP A 223 -8.34 -17.82 25.28
C ASP A 223 -7.04 -17.12 24.82
N VAL A 224 -7.06 -16.42 23.71
CA VAL A 224 -5.90 -15.73 23.15
C VAL A 224 -5.78 -14.32 23.70
N ILE A 225 -4.61 -13.99 24.25
CA ILE A 225 -4.31 -12.64 24.74
C ILE A 225 -3.78 -11.75 23.61
N ASN A 226 -4.13 -10.47 23.65
CA ASN A 226 -3.74 -9.46 22.64
C ASN A 226 -3.44 -8.11 23.33
N PRO A 227 -2.37 -8.04 24.17
CA PRO A 227 -2.20 -7.04 25.22
C PRO A 227 -2.18 -5.60 24.71
N ASP A 228 -1.58 -5.34 23.55
CA ASP A 228 -1.37 -3.97 23.04
C ASP A 228 -2.38 -3.58 21.96
N TRP A 229 -3.28 -4.49 21.56
CA TRP A 229 -4.17 -4.34 20.40
C TRP A 229 -5.65 -4.36 20.76
N GLY A 230 -5.98 -4.50 22.04
CA GLY A 230 -7.37 -4.55 22.52
C GLY A 230 -8.07 -5.88 22.24
N VAL A 231 -9.38 -5.88 22.48
CA VAL A 231 -10.24 -7.05 22.30
C VAL A 231 -10.94 -6.94 20.95
N TRP A 232 -10.80 -7.99 20.14
CA TRP A 232 -11.52 -8.09 18.85
C TRP A 232 -12.79 -8.91 19.00
N ASP A 233 -13.64 -8.87 18.01
CA ASP A 233 -14.87 -9.67 17.95
C ASP A 233 -14.53 -11.10 17.50
N VAL A 234 -14.36 -11.98 18.49
CA VAL A 234 -13.97 -13.39 18.30
C VAL A 234 -15.09 -14.18 17.61
N ASP A 235 -16.35 -13.90 17.97
CA ASP A 235 -17.52 -14.65 17.48
C ASP A 235 -17.83 -14.38 16.00
N ASN A 236 -17.43 -13.22 15.50
CA ASN A 236 -17.60 -12.84 14.09
C ASN A 236 -16.26 -12.78 13.32
N PHE A 237 -15.22 -13.45 13.80
CA PHE A 237 -13.94 -13.55 13.12
C PHE A 237 -14.00 -14.56 11.98
N ASP A 238 -13.91 -14.11 10.72
CA ASP A 238 -14.09 -14.95 9.52
C ASP A 238 -12.98 -14.81 8.47
N VAL A 239 -11.79 -14.33 8.88
CA VAL A 239 -10.62 -14.13 8.02
C VAL A 239 -9.42 -14.96 8.50
N ASP A 240 -8.33 -14.93 7.74
CA ASP A 240 -7.06 -15.53 8.14
C ASP A 240 -6.32 -14.66 9.17
N ASP A 241 -5.65 -15.30 10.12
CA ASP A 241 -4.67 -14.68 11.00
C ASP A 241 -3.23 -15.12 10.70
N PHE A 242 -3.08 -16.09 9.80
CA PHE A 242 -1.81 -16.61 9.30
C PHE A 242 -1.92 -16.98 7.81
N ALA A 243 -0.96 -16.55 6.99
CA ALA A 243 -0.87 -16.99 5.60
C ALA A 243 0.58 -17.17 5.17
N ILE A 244 0.80 -18.16 4.30
CA ILE A 244 2.07 -18.42 3.63
C ILE A 244 1.84 -18.63 2.15
N GLY A 245 2.87 -18.36 1.33
CA GLY A 245 2.81 -18.62 -0.09
C GLY A 245 4.17 -18.61 -0.76
N SER A 246 4.21 -19.19 -1.95
CA SER A 246 5.33 -19.11 -2.87
C SER A 246 4.84 -18.66 -4.23
N VAL A 247 5.51 -17.67 -4.80
CA VAL A 247 5.20 -17.09 -6.12
C VAL A 247 6.36 -17.37 -7.07
N ARG A 248 6.04 -17.80 -8.28
CA ARG A 248 6.99 -17.91 -9.37
C ARG A 248 6.77 -16.79 -10.37
N PHE A 249 7.85 -16.15 -10.79
CA PHE A 249 7.84 -15.07 -11.77
C PHE A 249 8.35 -15.52 -13.14
N GLU A 250 7.98 -14.78 -14.21
CA GLU A 250 8.36 -15.08 -15.59
C GLU A 250 9.88 -15.09 -15.84
N ASN A 251 10.63 -14.26 -15.10
CA ASN A 251 12.09 -14.20 -15.16
C ASN A 251 12.80 -15.32 -14.38
N GLY A 252 12.03 -16.28 -13.82
CA GLY A 252 12.53 -17.41 -13.03
C GLY A 252 12.77 -17.10 -11.55
N ALA A 253 12.64 -15.86 -11.11
CA ALA A 253 12.73 -15.51 -9.70
C ALA A 253 11.57 -16.10 -8.88
N MET A 254 11.80 -16.24 -7.58
CA MET A 254 10.81 -16.76 -6.63
C MET A 254 10.61 -15.75 -5.47
N LEU A 255 9.38 -15.71 -4.94
CA LEU A 255 9.05 -15.01 -3.71
C LEU A 255 8.44 -15.97 -2.70
N THR A 256 8.87 -15.89 -1.44
CA THR A 256 8.17 -16.52 -0.32
C THR A 256 7.41 -15.46 0.47
N ILE A 257 6.16 -15.77 0.84
CA ILE A 257 5.28 -14.90 1.62
C ILE A 257 5.04 -15.55 2.98
N GLU A 258 5.16 -14.78 4.05
CA GLU A 258 4.85 -15.18 5.42
C GLU A 258 4.18 -14.00 6.14
N THR A 259 2.91 -14.17 6.51
CA THR A 259 2.14 -13.12 7.21
C THR A 259 1.41 -13.69 8.41
N SER A 260 1.38 -12.94 9.51
CA SER A 260 0.63 -13.35 10.70
C SER A 260 0.31 -12.17 11.61
N TRP A 261 -0.93 -12.10 12.08
CA TRP A 261 -1.30 -11.22 13.19
C TRP A 261 -0.98 -11.80 14.55
N ALA A 262 -0.91 -13.15 14.64
CA ALA A 262 -0.60 -13.85 15.87
C ALA A 262 0.24 -15.10 15.60
N SER A 263 1.36 -15.23 16.29
CA SER A 263 2.24 -16.38 16.19
C SER A 263 2.97 -16.62 17.53
N ASN A 264 3.35 -17.87 17.82
CA ASN A 264 4.06 -18.21 19.05
C ASN A 264 5.58 -18.14 18.84
N ILE A 265 6.07 -16.99 18.28
CA ILE A 265 7.49 -16.77 18.03
C ILE A 265 7.85 -15.31 18.31
N GLU A 266 9.04 -15.02 18.80
CA GLU A 266 9.45 -13.66 19.16
C GLU A 266 10.09 -12.90 17.99
N ASN A 267 11.03 -13.55 17.31
CA ASN A 267 11.75 -12.94 16.20
C ASN A 267 11.99 -13.98 15.10
N VAL A 268 11.49 -13.70 13.93
CA VAL A 268 11.60 -14.55 12.73
C VAL A 268 12.46 -13.95 11.62
N GLY A 269 13.17 -12.86 11.91
CA GLY A 269 13.89 -12.07 10.90
C GLY A 269 12.96 -11.09 10.19
N GLY A 270 13.29 -10.71 8.95
CA GLY A 270 12.57 -9.73 8.13
C GLY A 270 12.50 -10.12 6.67
N SER A 271 11.95 -9.22 5.88
CA SER A 271 11.98 -9.31 4.42
C SER A 271 13.41 -9.13 3.90
N TYR A 272 13.79 -9.88 2.86
CA TYR A 272 15.09 -9.76 2.21
C TYR A 272 15.04 -10.09 0.73
N ILE A 273 16.06 -9.66 -0.01
CA ILE A 273 16.23 -9.89 -1.44
C ILE A 273 17.62 -10.46 -1.68
N LEU A 274 17.69 -11.49 -2.53
CA LEU A 274 18.93 -12.15 -2.93
C LEU A 274 19.13 -12.02 -4.44
N GLY A 275 20.33 -11.56 -4.79
CA GLY A 275 20.84 -11.53 -6.14
C GLY A 275 22.13 -12.32 -6.27
N THR A 276 22.63 -12.48 -7.51
CA THR A 276 23.85 -13.26 -7.80
C THR A 276 25.12 -12.63 -7.23
N ASP A 277 25.13 -11.31 -7.05
CA ASP A 277 26.33 -10.55 -6.63
C ASP A 277 26.17 -10.01 -5.19
N GLY A 278 24.96 -10.07 -4.62
CA GLY A 278 24.71 -9.66 -3.24
C GLY A 278 23.29 -9.87 -2.79
N GLY A 279 23.05 -9.61 -1.49
CA GLY A 279 21.73 -9.64 -0.86
C GLY A 279 21.59 -8.53 0.16
N VAL A 280 20.32 -8.17 0.47
CA VAL A 280 19.99 -7.14 1.47
C VAL A 280 18.78 -7.53 2.29
N HIS A 281 18.76 -7.09 3.56
CA HIS A 281 17.51 -6.98 4.30
C HIS A 281 16.77 -5.72 3.86
N VAL A 282 15.45 -5.81 3.65
CA VAL A 282 14.63 -4.70 3.11
C VAL A 282 14.56 -3.48 4.03
N VAL A 283 14.74 -3.69 5.34
CA VAL A 283 14.84 -2.62 6.35
C VAL A 283 16.24 -2.56 7.00
N GLY A 284 17.22 -3.17 6.36
CA GLY A 284 18.60 -3.25 6.86
C GLY A 284 19.51 -2.24 6.17
N ASP A 285 20.64 -2.02 6.79
CA ASP A 285 21.74 -1.13 6.35
C ASP A 285 22.97 -1.91 5.84
N THR A 286 22.80 -3.21 5.57
CA THR A 286 23.91 -4.09 5.22
C THR A 286 23.67 -4.80 3.89
N VAL A 287 24.63 -4.67 2.98
CA VAL A 287 24.74 -5.48 1.76
C VAL A 287 25.66 -6.67 2.04
N PHE A 288 25.16 -7.87 1.85
CA PHE A 288 25.91 -9.12 1.93
C PHE A 288 26.45 -9.45 0.54
N GLU A 289 27.74 -9.49 0.35
CA GLU A 289 28.35 -9.62 -0.98
C GLU A 289 29.72 -10.34 -0.92
N GLN A 290 30.28 -10.62 -2.08
CA GLN A 290 31.67 -11.06 -2.18
C GLN A 290 32.54 -9.93 -2.75
N ARG A 291 33.61 -9.57 -2.05
CA ARG A 291 34.58 -8.59 -2.50
C ARG A 291 36.02 -9.15 -2.40
N ASN A 292 36.80 -9.01 -3.48
CA ASN A 292 38.20 -9.45 -3.51
C ASN A 292 38.40 -10.90 -3.03
N GLY A 293 37.45 -11.80 -3.43
CA GLY A 293 37.49 -13.22 -3.07
C GLY A 293 37.14 -13.54 -1.61
N LYS A 294 36.58 -12.60 -0.86
CA LYS A 294 36.14 -12.77 0.53
C LYS A 294 34.68 -12.37 0.70
N LEU A 295 33.99 -13.04 1.63
CA LEU A 295 32.67 -12.60 2.08
C LEU A 295 32.79 -11.26 2.81
N ALA A 296 31.91 -10.33 2.49
CA ALA A 296 31.85 -9.00 3.05
C ALA A 296 30.45 -8.61 3.44
N ASN A 297 30.32 -7.95 4.59
CA ASN A 297 29.10 -7.30 5.05
C ASN A 297 29.36 -5.80 4.95
N THR A 298 28.88 -5.20 3.86
CA THR A 298 29.12 -3.77 3.59
C THR A 298 27.97 -2.95 4.19
N LEU A 299 28.31 -2.14 5.19
CA LEU A 299 27.36 -1.15 5.73
C LEU A 299 27.09 -0.08 4.68
N ILE A 300 25.82 0.27 4.54
CA ILE A 300 25.34 1.37 3.71
C ILE A 300 24.69 2.41 4.62
N GLU A 301 24.98 3.68 4.36
CA GLU A 301 24.36 4.78 5.08
C GLU A 301 23.00 5.07 4.47
N LEU A 302 21.95 4.70 5.18
CA LEU A 302 20.58 4.97 4.73
C LEU A 302 20.24 6.45 4.97
N PRO A 303 19.69 7.14 3.96
CA PRO A 303 19.33 8.54 4.13
C PRO A 303 18.20 8.70 5.14
N SER A 304 18.22 9.80 5.89
CA SER A 304 17.12 10.28 6.70
C SER A 304 16.24 11.25 5.89
N GLY A 305 14.97 11.37 6.25
CA GLY A 305 14.04 12.28 5.57
C GLY A 305 12.61 12.14 6.07
N PRO A 306 11.65 12.75 5.37
CA PRO A 306 10.23 12.59 5.67
C PRO A 306 9.81 11.12 5.64
N GLY A 307 8.81 10.77 6.44
CA GLY A 307 8.25 9.41 6.45
C GLY A 307 7.61 9.03 5.11
N GLY A 308 7.45 7.72 4.89
CA GLY A 308 6.91 7.19 3.64
C GLY A 308 5.56 7.79 3.25
N HIS A 309 4.63 7.93 4.17
CA HIS A 309 3.33 8.55 3.90
C HIS A 309 3.41 10.03 3.49
N GLU A 310 4.29 10.81 4.11
CA GLU A 310 4.47 12.21 3.71
C GLU A 310 5.07 12.30 2.30
N THR A 311 6.06 11.47 2.02
CA THR A 311 6.71 11.41 0.71
C THR A 311 5.73 10.90 -0.36
N GLU A 312 4.94 9.90 -0.07
CA GLU A 312 3.90 9.34 -0.95
C GLU A 312 2.91 10.40 -1.41
N VAL A 313 2.35 11.18 -0.47
CA VAL A 313 1.41 12.27 -0.79
C VAL A 313 2.09 13.35 -1.62
N ARG A 314 3.35 13.71 -1.34
CA ARG A 314 4.12 14.67 -2.15
C ARG A 314 4.32 14.17 -3.59
N TYR A 315 4.70 12.92 -3.77
CA TYR A 315 4.88 12.33 -5.10
C TYR A 315 3.58 12.29 -5.91
N PHE A 316 2.44 12.01 -5.24
CA PHE A 316 1.13 12.08 -5.88
C PHE A 316 0.81 13.49 -6.39
N ILE A 317 0.99 14.51 -5.55
CA ILE A 317 0.77 15.90 -5.93
C ILE A 317 1.75 16.36 -7.04
N ASP A 318 3.02 15.96 -6.93
CA ASP A 318 4.02 16.30 -7.94
C ASP A 318 3.72 15.64 -9.30
N ALA A 319 3.20 14.42 -9.30
CA ALA A 319 2.76 13.75 -10.51
C ALA A 319 1.60 14.51 -11.18
N ILE A 320 0.61 14.95 -10.41
CA ILE A 320 -0.51 15.76 -10.92
C ILE A 320 -0.01 17.09 -11.50
N ARG A 321 0.84 17.81 -10.76
CA ARG A 321 1.35 19.13 -11.16
C ARG A 321 2.17 19.11 -12.45
N ASN A 322 2.90 18.02 -12.64
CA ASN A 322 3.85 17.91 -13.74
C ASN A 322 3.35 17.00 -14.88
N GLY A 323 2.12 16.47 -14.80
CA GLY A 323 1.58 15.54 -15.78
C GLY A 323 2.40 14.25 -15.93
N LEU A 324 2.96 13.76 -14.81
CA LEU A 324 3.74 12.53 -14.77
C LEU A 324 2.83 11.30 -14.56
N PRO A 325 3.30 10.10 -14.92
CA PRO A 325 2.56 8.87 -14.60
C PRO A 325 2.43 8.68 -13.09
N SER A 326 1.54 7.76 -12.68
CA SER A 326 1.39 7.39 -11.28
C SER A 326 2.73 6.94 -10.67
N PRO A 327 3.12 7.46 -9.50
CA PRO A 327 4.31 7.01 -8.77
C PRO A 327 4.26 5.53 -8.34
N VAL A 328 3.06 4.98 -8.25
CA VAL A 328 2.78 3.55 -8.06
C VAL A 328 1.99 3.08 -9.27
N ASP A 329 2.60 2.27 -10.13
CA ASP A 329 1.93 1.74 -11.31
C ASP A 329 0.76 0.84 -10.89
N PRO A 330 -0.50 1.14 -11.25
CA PRO A 330 -1.65 0.30 -10.92
C PRO A 330 -1.53 -1.15 -11.41
N GLU A 331 -0.83 -1.40 -12.52
CA GLU A 331 -0.60 -2.76 -13.02
C GLU A 331 0.31 -3.59 -12.09
N GLU A 332 1.32 -2.97 -11.48
CA GLU A 332 2.14 -3.65 -10.48
C GLU A 332 1.29 -4.05 -9.26
N VAL A 333 0.42 -3.16 -8.80
CA VAL A 333 -0.47 -3.42 -7.65
C VAL A 333 -1.55 -4.44 -8.00
N LEU A 334 -2.08 -4.43 -9.21
CA LEU A 334 -2.98 -5.47 -9.71
C LEU A 334 -2.32 -6.85 -9.68
N ASN A 335 -1.02 -6.94 -10.01
CA ASN A 335 -0.28 -8.20 -9.88
C ASN A 335 -0.14 -8.65 -8.41
N VAL A 336 0.06 -7.73 -7.48
CA VAL A 336 0.04 -8.02 -6.03
C VAL A 336 -1.34 -8.52 -5.61
N GLN A 337 -2.41 -7.89 -6.08
CA GLN A 337 -3.80 -8.32 -5.82
C GLN A 337 -4.06 -9.73 -6.36
N LYS A 338 -3.61 -10.05 -7.59
CA LYS A 338 -3.71 -11.39 -8.17
C LYS A 338 -2.99 -12.44 -7.31
N ILE A 339 -1.79 -12.12 -6.83
CA ILE A 339 -1.01 -13.00 -5.93
C ILE A 339 -1.80 -13.29 -4.65
N MET A 340 -2.32 -12.27 -3.98
CA MET A 340 -3.07 -12.43 -2.73
C MET A 340 -4.32 -13.29 -2.93
N ASN A 341 -5.11 -13.01 -3.96
CA ASN A 341 -6.30 -13.80 -4.28
C ASN A 341 -5.94 -15.26 -4.66
N ALA A 342 -4.83 -15.47 -5.36
CA ALA A 342 -4.37 -16.81 -5.71
C ALA A 342 -3.91 -17.64 -4.49
N VAL A 343 -3.39 -17.00 -3.42
CA VAL A 343 -3.13 -17.71 -2.14
C VAL A 343 -4.43 -18.26 -1.56
N TYR A 344 -5.52 -17.49 -1.54
CA TYR A 344 -6.82 -17.98 -1.07
C TYR A 344 -7.36 -19.10 -1.96
N GLN A 345 -7.32 -18.94 -3.29
CA GLN A 345 -7.74 -19.98 -4.23
C GLN A 345 -6.89 -21.25 -4.08
N SER A 346 -5.59 -21.13 -3.85
CA SER A 346 -4.70 -22.25 -3.56
C SER A 346 -5.07 -22.94 -2.24
N THR A 347 -5.49 -22.18 -1.23
CA THR A 347 -5.98 -22.73 0.04
C THR A 347 -7.21 -23.60 -0.15
N GLU A 348 -8.18 -23.13 -0.95
CA GLU A 348 -9.43 -23.84 -1.23
C GLU A 348 -9.22 -25.11 -2.05
N THR A 349 -8.33 -25.05 -3.03
CA THR A 349 -8.12 -26.16 -3.99
C THR A 349 -7.01 -27.13 -3.60
N GLY A 350 -6.10 -26.72 -2.70
CA GLY A 350 -4.87 -27.47 -2.39
C GLY A 350 -3.87 -27.57 -3.55
N LYS A 351 -4.00 -26.71 -4.58
CA LYS A 351 -3.21 -26.75 -5.81
C LYS A 351 -2.53 -25.40 -6.08
N SER A 352 -1.49 -25.43 -6.90
CA SER A 352 -0.94 -24.22 -7.49
C SER A 352 -1.97 -23.56 -8.41
N VAL A 353 -2.00 -22.22 -8.37
CA VAL A 353 -2.89 -21.38 -9.20
C VAL A 353 -2.05 -20.68 -10.25
N ASP A 354 -2.42 -20.79 -11.52
CA ASP A 354 -1.86 -20.03 -12.62
C ASP A 354 -2.53 -18.64 -12.66
N ILE A 355 -1.72 -17.59 -12.74
CA ILE A 355 -2.17 -16.19 -12.75
C ILE A 355 -1.55 -15.38 -13.90
N SER A 356 -0.98 -16.09 -14.89
CA SER A 356 -0.33 -15.49 -16.06
C SER A 356 -1.29 -14.66 -16.95
#